data_359726593ed41005dc0184561a8d6f33
#
_entry.id   359726593ed41005dc0184561a8d6f33
#
_cell.length_a   1.000
_cell.length_b   1.000
_cell.length_c   1.000
_cell.angle_alpha   90.00
_cell.angle_beta   90.00
_cell.angle_gamma   90.00
#
_symmetry.space_group_name_H-M   'P 1'
#
loop_
_entity.id
_entity.type
_entity.pdbx_description
1 polymer ?
#
loop_
_entity_poly.entity_id
_entity_poly.type
_entity_poly.pdbx_seq_one_letter_code
_entity_poly.pdbx_strand_id
1 'polypeptide(L)'
;MKALKGVLITLVVIIAIVGVTVIGGYVYVRTTYGIDLFRTAGQLKTLSKGVDESALCPNAYGERDFVTMKSEIDERLPGLIVYEKDEGFNGYSVNFAAIEGQTVTDTISLSEKQTGAIAQTVFYGQTGGKIKIGEKEASVTVVQVDFSEISENGSADFGVVAKIDLTLFKADMGGFPYKYFKKYIPDNLYVSSTVRVDKTEKDGFSYTVTHKSLTLNNLSADDTADLFNTLNAVLKIGTAENLNMQVGSMAVNALIGREENPGFAYSMKAIGATYFKFATASGADSFIVCNEKSV
;
A
#
# COMPACT_ATOMS: atom_id res chain seq x y z
N MET A 1 -0.39 6.51 -11.10
CA MET A 1 1.00 6.03 -11.32
C MET A 1 2.08 7.11 -11.35
N LYS A 2 1.90 8.30 -11.97
CA LYS A 2 2.95 9.36 -11.95
C LYS A 2 3.28 9.88 -10.54
N ALA A 3 2.30 9.94 -9.66
CA ALA A 3 2.46 10.47 -8.30
C ALA A 3 3.28 9.54 -7.38
N LEU A 4 3.05 8.21 -7.41
CA LEU A 4 3.82 7.25 -6.58
C LEU A 4 5.29 7.22 -6.97
N LYS A 5 5.59 7.40 -8.28
CA LYS A 5 6.97 7.55 -8.76
C LYS A 5 7.68 8.73 -8.11
N GLY A 6 6.99 9.88 -7.99
CA GLY A 6 7.55 11.08 -7.37
C GLY A 6 7.89 10.85 -5.90
N VAL A 7 6.98 10.25 -5.15
CA VAL A 7 7.10 10.06 -3.70
C VAL A 7 8.25 9.13 -3.31
N LEU A 8 8.42 8.03 -4.02
CA LEU A 8 9.48 7.05 -3.70
C LEU A 8 10.87 7.52 -4.14
N ILE A 9 10.97 8.19 -5.30
CA ILE A 9 12.21 8.88 -5.70
C ILE A 9 12.60 9.86 -4.60
N THR A 10 11.63 10.59 -4.13
CA THR A 10 11.78 11.58 -3.08
C THR A 10 12.24 10.95 -1.77
N LEU A 11 11.65 9.85 -1.32
CA LEU A 11 12.07 9.19 -0.08
C LEU A 11 13.53 8.74 -0.11
N VAL A 12 13.98 8.19 -1.22
CA VAL A 12 15.36 7.71 -1.38
C VAL A 12 16.36 8.86 -1.55
N VAL A 13 16.00 9.89 -2.29
CA VAL A 13 16.79 11.14 -2.42
C VAL A 13 16.90 11.84 -1.06
N ILE A 14 15.85 11.81 -0.27
CA ILE A 14 15.79 12.32 1.09
C ILE A 14 16.84 11.65 1.99
N ILE A 15 16.82 10.32 2.06
CA ILE A 15 17.78 9.56 2.87
C ILE A 15 19.22 9.91 2.46
N ALA A 16 19.46 10.14 1.17
CA ALA A 16 20.78 10.52 0.66
C ALA A 16 21.19 11.95 1.04
N ILE A 17 20.26 12.93 0.98
CA ILE A 17 20.59 14.35 1.22
C ILE A 17 20.74 14.67 2.70
N VAL A 18 19.90 14.11 3.58
CA VAL A 18 20.07 14.32 5.03
C VAL A 18 21.44 13.87 5.48
N GLY A 19 21.93 12.78 4.91
CA GLY A 19 23.28 12.35 5.17
C GLY A 19 24.36 13.38 4.79
N VAL A 20 24.24 14.09 3.68
CA VAL A 20 25.22 15.13 3.24
C VAL A 20 25.19 16.35 4.16
N THR A 21 23.99 16.73 4.65
CA THR A 21 23.82 17.94 5.47
C THR A 21 24.37 17.77 6.89
N VAL A 22 24.34 16.55 7.43
CA VAL A 22 24.86 16.25 8.78
C VAL A 22 26.37 16.52 8.91
N ILE A 23 27.14 16.44 7.83
CA ILE A 23 28.59 16.54 7.88
C ILE A 23 29.11 17.98 7.69
N GLY A 24 28.35 18.88 7.07
CA GLY A 24 28.87 20.18 6.61
C GLY A 24 28.24 21.45 7.18
N GLY A 25 27.14 21.37 7.93
CA GLY A 25 26.44 22.61 8.23
C GLY A 25 25.39 22.62 9.33
N TYR A 26 25.57 21.86 10.44
CA TYR A 26 24.59 21.76 11.52
C TYR A 26 24.03 23.11 11.97
N VAL A 27 24.90 24.07 12.24
CA VAL A 27 24.48 25.41 12.71
C VAL A 27 23.69 26.14 11.64
N TYR A 28 24.17 26.11 10.40
CA TYR A 28 23.50 26.76 9.27
C TYR A 28 22.13 26.16 9.01
N VAL A 29 22.03 24.84 8.97
CA VAL A 29 20.75 24.13 8.70
C VAL A 29 19.76 24.35 9.82
N ARG A 30 20.21 24.30 11.09
CA ARG A 30 19.34 24.54 12.23
C ARG A 30 18.82 25.98 12.28
N THR A 31 19.68 26.97 11.99
CA THR A 31 19.29 28.38 12.05
C THR A 31 18.47 28.82 10.84
N THR A 32 18.76 28.25 9.66
CA THR A 32 18.10 28.64 8.40
C THR A 32 16.78 27.89 8.17
N TYR A 33 16.71 26.61 8.55
CA TYR A 33 15.58 25.73 8.25
C TYR A 33 14.85 25.21 9.50
N GLY A 34 15.35 25.51 10.70
CA GLY A 34 14.76 25.00 11.94
C GLY A 34 14.94 23.49 12.17
N ILE A 35 15.85 22.84 11.45
CA ILE A 35 16.00 21.38 11.44
C ILE A 35 16.91 20.90 12.56
N ASP A 36 16.42 19.97 13.39
CA ASP A 36 17.23 19.21 14.33
C ASP A 36 17.90 18.01 13.67
N LEU A 37 19.13 18.20 13.22
CA LEU A 37 19.89 17.14 12.54
C LEU A 37 20.18 15.92 13.41
N PHE A 38 20.28 16.07 14.74
CA PHE A 38 20.50 14.92 15.65
C PHE A 38 19.24 14.05 15.73
N ARG A 39 18.07 14.68 15.85
CA ARG A 39 16.79 13.96 15.81
C ARG A 39 16.61 13.26 14.47
N THR A 40 16.83 13.96 13.38
CA THR A 40 16.74 13.40 12.03
C THR A 40 17.69 12.24 11.79
N ALA A 41 18.96 12.35 12.28
CA ALA A 41 19.91 11.25 12.23
C ALA A 41 19.47 10.05 13.08
N GLY A 42 18.84 10.29 14.23
CA GLY A 42 18.22 9.26 15.07
C GLY A 42 17.08 8.54 14.35
N GLN A 43 16.19 9.28 13.71
CA GLN A 43 15.09 8.74 12.90
C GLN A 43 15.61 7.90 11.73
N LEU A 44 16.61 8.38 10.98
CA LEU A 44 17.23 7.62 9.90
C LEU A 44 17.93 6.34 10.39
N LYS A 45 18.58 6.40 11.55
CA LYS A 45 19.16 5.20 12.17
C LYS A 45 18.07 4.19 12.55
N THR A 46 16.93 4.65 13.05
CA THR A 46 15.78 3.79 13.37
C THR A 46 15.18 3.21 12.11
N LEU A 47 14.98 4.01 11.07
CA LEU A 47 14.49 3.58 9.76
C LEU A 47 15.38 2.49 9.13
N SER A 48 16.71 2.59 9.31
CA SER A 48 17.68 1.65 8.72
C SER A 48 17.81 0.33 9.47
N LYS A 49 17.25 0.21 10.68
CA LYS A 49 17.25 -1.05 11.43
C LYS A 49 16.38 -2.08 10.72
N GLY A 50 16.76 -3.34 10.81
CA GLY A 50 15.93 -4.44 10.35
C GLY A 50 14.56 -4.41 11.03
N VAL A 51 13.54 -4.79 10.27
CA VAL A 51 12.15 -4.90 10.74
C VAL A 51 11.87 -6.37 11.03
N ASP A 52 11.28 -6.65 12.18
CA ASP A 52 10.63 -7.94 12.41
C ASP A 52 9.29 -7.94 11.66
N GLU A 53 9.28 -8.58 10.49
CA GLU A 53 8.11 -8.62 9.63
C GLU A 53 6.92 -9.32 10.32
N SER A 54 7.17 -10.33 11.16
CA SER A 54 6.11 -11.03 11.86
C SER A 54 5.44 -10.17 12.95
N ALA A 55 6.21 -9.26 13.56
CA ALA A 55 5.67 -8.31 14.53
C ALA A 55 4.97 -7.12 13.85
N LEU A 56 5.49 -6.67 12.70
CA LEU A 56 4.89 -5.57 11.93
C LEU A 56 3.63 -6.01 11.18
N CYS A 57 3.61 -7.24 10.67
CA CYS A 57 2.57 -7.79 9.82
C CYS A 57 2.01 -9.10 10.40
N PRO A 58 1.33 -9.07 11.56
CA PRO A 58 0.83 -10.28 12.21
C PRO A 58 -0.26 -11.00 11.41
N ASN A 59 -0.96 -10.27 10.54
CA ASN A 59 -2.00 -10.78 9.64
C ASN A 59 -1.52 -10.92 8.20
N ALA A 60 -0.20 -10.99 7.96
CA ALA A 60 0.32 -11.20 6.61
C ALA A 60 -0.31 -12.43 5.96
N TYR A 61 -0.66 -12.30 4.69
CA TYR A 61 -1.15 -13.43 3.91
C TYR A 61 0.02 -14.23 3.32
N GLY A 62 -0.23 -15.49 3.03
CA GLY A 62 0.74 -16.40 2.42
C GLY A 62 0.19 -17.07 1.16
N GLU A 63 0.96 -17.96 0.56
CA GLU A 63 0.57 -18.70 -0.65
C GLU A 63 -0.76 -19.45 -0.47
N ARG A 64 -0.99 -20.01 0.72
CA ARG A 64 -2.24 -20.72 1.03
C ARG A 64 -3.47 -19.81 0.92
N ASP A 65 -3.33 -18.53 1.27
CA ASP A 65 -4.44 -17.58 1.20
C ASP A 65 -4.81 -17.27 -0.26
N PHE A 66 -3.84 -17.25 -1.18
CA PHE A 66 -4.11 -17.15 -2.62
C PHE A 66 -4.85 -18.37 -3.15
N VAL A 67 -4.42 -19.57 -2.76
CA VAL A 67 -5.08 -20.82 -3.18
C VAL A 67 -6.51 -20.86 -2.68
N THR A 68 -6.74 -20.51 -1.41
CA THR A 68 -8.08 -20.48 -0.80
C THR A 68 -8.96 -19.42 -1.50
N MET A 69 -8.44 -18.21 -1.67
CA MET A 69 -9.12 -17.12 -2.37
C MET A 69 -9.53 -17.55 -3.79
N LYS A 70 -8.60 -18.13 -4.55
CA LYS A 70 -8.90 -18.61 -5.90
C LYS A 70 -10.01 -19.66 -5.90
N SER A 71 -9.93 -20.66 -5.00
CA SER A 71 -10.93 -21.72 -4.90
C SER A 71 -12.33 -21.17 -4.60
N GLU A 72 -12.44 -20.27 -3.62
CA GLU A 72 -13.72 -19.68 -3.21
C GLU A 72 -14.32 -18.76 -4.27
N ILE A 73 -13.46 -18.03 -5.01
CA ILE A 73 -13.92 -17.18 -6.11
C ILE A 73 -14.31 -18.03 -7.31
N ASP A 74 -13.53 -19.06 -7.68
CA ASP A 74 -13.82 -19.92 -8.82
C ASP A 74 -15.13 -20.72 -8.66
N GLU A 75 -15.55 -21.03 -7.44
CA GLU A 75 -16.85 -21.66 -7.19
C GLU A 75 -18.04 -20.79 -7.67
N ARG A 76 -17.87 -19.46 -7.65
CA ARG A 76 -18.91 -18.49 -8.00
C ARG A 76 -18.68 -17.81 -9.34
N LEU A 77 -17.42 -17.56 -9.66
CA LEU A 77 -16.95 -16.85 -10.87
C LEU A 77 -15.77 -17.60 -11.48
N PRO A 78 -16.06 -18.73 -12.16
CA PRO A 78 -15.02 -19.57 -12.76
C PRO A 78 -14.15 -18.79 -13.74
N GLY A 79 -12.83 -18.91 -13.55
CA GLY A 79 -11.83 -18.29 -14.42
C GLY A 79 -11.55 -16.81 -14.14
N LEU A 80 -12.18 -16.18 -13.12
CA LEU A 80 -11.85 -14.81 -12.75
C LEU A 80 -10.42 -14.70 -12.21
N ILE A 81 -10.00 -15.64 -11.36
CA ILE A 81 -8.62 -15.68 -10.86
C ILE A 81 -7.85 -16.76 -11.64
N VAL A 82 -6.89 -16.32 -12.43
CA VAL A 82 -5.99 -17.18 -13.19
C VAL A 82 -4.68 -17.34 -12.44
N TYR A 83 -4.09 -18.54 -12.49
CA TYR A 83 -2.77 -18.83 -11.93
C TYR A 83 -1.86 -19.40 -13.02
N GLU A 84 -0.75 -18.72 -13.27
CA GLU A 84 0.32 -19.21 -14.12
C GLU A 84 1.38 -19.88 -13.24
N LYS A 85 1.61 -21.16 -13.52
CA LYS A 85 2.50 -22.00 -12.72
C LYS A 85 3.95 -21.48 -12.80
N ASP A 86 4.66 -21.62 -11.68
CA ASP A 86 6.08 -21.30 -11.51
C ASP A 86 6.44 -19.81 -11.23
N GLU A 87 5.45 -18.91 -11.06
CA GLU A 87 5.68 -17.51 -10.71
C GLU A 87 5.37 -17.13 -9.24
N GLY A 88 5.06 -18.13 -8.39
CA GLY A 88 4.69 -17.90 -7.00
C GLY A 88 3.49 -16.96 -6.86
N PHE A 89 3.53 -16.03 -5.92
CA PHE A 89 2.43 -15.05 -5.74
C PHE A 89 2.16 -14.21 -6.98
N ASN A 90 3.16 -13.98 -7.81
CA ASN A 90 3.06 -13.16 -9.01
C ASN A 90 2.38 -13.90 -10.16
N GLY A 91 2.23 -15.22 -10.07
CA GLY A 91 1.49 -16.03 -11.03
C GLY A 91 -0.02 -15.84 -10.98
N TYR A 92 -0.55 -15.13 -9.99
CA TYR A 92 -1.98 -14.85 -9.91
C TYR A 92 -2.34 -13.57 -10.66
N SER A 93 -3.39 -13.63 -11.47
CA SER A 93 -3.94 -12.47 -12.20
C SER A 93 -5.46 -12.47 -12.17
N VAL A 94 -6.08 -11.30 -12.37
CA VAL A 94 -7.54 -11.14 -12.46
C VAL A 94 -7.93 -11.02 -13.92
N ASN A 95 -8.76 -11.95 -14.40
CA ASN A 95 -9.27 -11.98 -15.77
C ASN A 95 -10.76 -11.57 -15.79
N PHE A 96 -11.04 -10.29 -15.84
CA PHE A 96 -12.43 -9.79 -15.88
C PHE A 96 -13.19 -10.21 -17.14
N ALA A 97 -12.50 -10.51 -18.24
CA ALA A 97 -13.15 -10.98 -19.45
C ALA A 97 -13.81 -12.36 -19.27
N ALA A 98 -13.31 -13.19 -18.36
CA ALA A 98 -13.87 -14.51 -18.08
C ALA A 98 -15.27 -14.46 -17.48
N ILE A 99 -15.66 -13.34 -16.88
CA ILE A 99 -16.98 -13.17 -16.22
C ILE A 99 -17.98 -12.37 -17.05
N GLU A 100 -17.62 -11.94 -18.25
CA GLU A 100 -18.55 -11.23 -19.12
C GLU A 100 -19.80 -12.12 -19.42
N GLY A 101 -20.99 -11.53 -19.21
CA GLY A 101 -22.26 -12.24 -19.39
C GLY A 101 -22.68 -13.18 -18.27
N GLN A 102 -21.85 -13.33 -17.22
CA GLN A 102 -22.26 -14.00 -15.99
C GLN A 102 -23.12 -13.05 -15.14
N THR A 103 -23.79 -13.59 -14.13
CA THR A 103 -24.54 -12.78 -13.14
C THR A 103 -24.12 -13.23 -11.76
N VAL A 104 -23.69 -12.28 -10.92
CA VAL A 104 -23.44 -12.55 -9.50
C VAL A 104 -24.78 -12.81 -8.82
N THR A 105 -24.98 -14.04 -8.38
CA THR A 105 -26.17 -14.43 -7.63
C THR A 105 -25.97 -14.31 -6.12
N ASP A 106 -24.70 -14.34 -5.69
CA ASP A 106 -24.31 -14.41 -4.29
C ASP A 106 -23.33 -13.29 -3.90
N THR A 107 -23.25 -13.03 -2.61
CA THR A 107 -22.28 -12.13 -2.02
C THR A 107 -20.87 -12.73 -2.09
N ILE A 108 -19.91 -11.94 -2.57
CA ILE A 108 -18.47 -12.26 -2.47
C ILE A 108 -17.95 -11.62 -1.19
N SER A 109 -17.50 -12.44 -0.25
CA SER A 109 -16.90 -12.00 1.01
C SER A 109 -15.44 -12.41 1.06
N LEU A 110 -14.56 -11.44 1.28
CA LEU A 110 -13.10 -11.64 1.36
C LEU A 110 -12.63 -11.27 2.76
N SER A 111 -11.94 -12.17 3.43
CA SER A 111 -11.22 -11.87 4.67
C SER A 111 -10.10 -10.85 4.40
N GLU A 112 -9.52 -10.27 5.45
CA GLU A 112 -8.36 -9.36 5.33
C GLU A 112 -7.22 -10.00 4.54
N LYS A 113 -6.88 -11.27 4.81
CA LYS A 113 -5.84 -12.00 4.07
C LYS A 113 -6.17 -12.19 2.60
N GLN A 114 -7.40 -12.56 2.29
CA GLN A 114 -7.85 -12.71 0.90
C GLN A 114 -7.90 -11.36 0.18
N THR A 115 -8.30 -10.31 0.90
CA THR A 115 -8.27 -8.93 0.37
C THR A 115 -6.85 -8.49 0.08
N GLY A 116 -5.89 -8.80 0.95
CA GLY A 116 -4.46 -8.57 0.71
C GLY A 116 -3.96 -9.31 -0.53
N ALA A 117 -4.33 -10.57 -0.70
CA ALA A 117 -4.00 -11.37 -1.88
C ALA A 117 -4.60 -10.77 -3.17
N ILE A 118 -5.86 -10.35 -3.15
CA ILE A 118 -6.49 -9.63 -4.29
C ILE A 118 -5.79 -8.32 -4.58
N ALA A 119 -5.51 -7.51 -3.56
CA ALA A 119 -4.82 -6.22 -3.73
C ALA A 119 -3.44 -6.41 -4.39
N GLN A 120 -2.67 -7.42 -3.96
CA GLN A 120 -1.39 -7.78 -4.58
C GLN A 120 -1.59 -8.25 -6.03
N THR A 121 -2.57 -9.12 -6.29
CA THR A 121 -2.85 -9.63 -7.64
C THR A 121 -3.19 -8.50 -8.61
N VAL A 122 -4.08 -7.58 -8.21
CA VAL A 122 -4.46 -6.43 -9.04
C VAL A 122 -3.27 -5.46 -9.22
N PHE A 123 -2.53 -5.19 -8.15
CA PHE A 123 -1.35 -4.34 -8.20
C PHE A 123 -0.28 -4.92 -9.14
N TYR A 124 0.00 -6.22 -9.04
CA TYR A 124 0.96 -6.88 -9.91
C TYR A 124 0.51 -6.84 -11.37
N GLY A 125 -0.74 -7.14 -11.67
CA GLY A 125 -1.28 -7.06 -13.02
C GLY A 125 -1.18 -5.66 -13.65
N GLN A 126 -1.28 -4.60 -12.84
CA GLN A 126 -1.18 -3.21 -13.32
C GLN A 126 0.25 -2.69 -13.47
N THR A 127 1.19 -3.20 -12.69
CA THR A 127 2.53 -2.60 -12.52
C THR A 127 3.69 -3.58 -12.76
N GLY A 128 3.41 -4.87 -12.87
CA GLY A 128 4.43 -5.93 -12.83
C GLY A 128 5.07 -6.06 -11.44
N GLY A 129 4.39 -5.63 -10.37
CA GLY A 129 4.92 -5.63 -9.01
C GLY A 129 6.09 -4.66 -8.80
N LYS A 130 6.25 -3.67 -9.67
CA LYS A 130 7.40 -2.77 -9.68
C LYS A 130 7.00 -1.31 -9.69
N ILE A 131 7.86 -0.50 -9.09
CA ILE A 131 7.80 0.96 -9.16
C ILE A 131 9.13 1.50 -9.63
N LYS A 132 9.11 2.56 -10.41
CA LYS A 132 10.34 3.25 -10.82
C LYS A 132 10.77 4.27 -9.78
N ILE A 133 12.04 4.20 -9.38
CA ILE A 133 12.71 5.16 -8.51
C ILE A 133 13.83 5.78 -9.33
N GLY A 134 13.60 6.95 -9.92
CA GLY A 134 14.49 7.52 -10.92
C GLY A 134 14.50 6.68 -12.21
N GLU A 135 15.67 6.25 -12.61
CA GLU A 135 15.86 5.35 -13.76
C GLU A 135 15.76 3.86 -13.41
N LYS A 136 15.65 3.54 -12.10
CA LYS A 136 15.65 2.18 -11.57
C LYS A 136 14.27 1.70 -11.18
N GLU A 137 14.15 0.39 -11.03
CA GLU A 137 12.94 -0.26 -10.54
C GLU A 137 13.19 -0.89 -9.17
N ALA A 138 12.20 -0.75 -8.28
CA ALA A 138 12.11 -1.45 -7.01
C ALA A 138 10.90 -2.36 -7.03
N SER A 139 11.06 -3.58 -6.51
CA SER A 139 9.94 -4.48 -6.32
C SER A 139 9.08 -4.03 -5.15
N VAL A 140 7.77 -4.10 -5.32
CA VAL A 140 6.79 -3.78 -4.27
C VAL A 140 5.86 -4.95 -4.08
N THR A 141 5.66 -5.33 -2.83
CA THR A 141 4.72 -6.37 -2.43
C THR A 141 3.77 -5.78 -1.39
N VAL A 142 2.47 -5.92 -1.60
CA VAL A 142 1.48 -5.73 -0.53
C VAL A 142 1.65 -6.89 0.43
N VAL A 143 1.92 -6.65 1.70
CA VAL A 143 2.23 -7.71 2.68
C VAL A 143 1.03 -8.01 3.55
N GLN A 144 0.25 -6.98 3.87
CA GLN A 144 -0.90 -7.09 4.76
C GLN A 144 -1.95 -6.05 4.39
N VAL A 145 -3.20 -6.41 4.59
CA VAL A 145 -4.37 -5.53 4.60
C VAL A 145 -5.14 -5.79 5.86
N ASP A 146 -5.60 -4.74 6.52
CA ASP A 146 -6.41 -4.79 7.73
C ASP A 146 -7.61 -3.85 7.62
N PHE A 147 -8.67 -4.18 8.32
CA PHE A 147 -9.84 -3.33 8.49
C PHE A 147 -10.04 -3.03 9.97
N SER A 148 -10.46 -1.82 10.28
CA SER A 148 -10.83 -1.43 11.65
C SER A 148 -11.88 -0.33 11.63
N GLU A 149 -12.43 0.00 12.79
CA GLU A 149 -13.44 1.06 12.92
C GLU A 149 -14.58 0.92 11.89
N ILE A 150 -15.03 -0.32 11.68
CA ILE A 150 -16.11 -0.64 10.73
C ILE A 150 -17.41 -0.07 11.26
N SER A 151 -18.09 0.72 10.43
CA SER A 151 -19.35 1.36 10.77
C SER A 151 -20.55 0.63 10.14
N GLU A 152 -21.75 0.90 10.65
CA GLU A 152 -23.00 0.28 10.18
C GLU A 152 -23.29 0.53 8.69
N ASN A 153 -22.82 1.67 8.15
CA ASN A 153 -22.95 1.98 6.72
C ASN A 153 -21.92 1.25 5.84
N GLY A 154 -21.01 0.47 6.43
CA GLY A 154 -19.97 -0.27 5.72
C GLY A 154 -18.73 0.54 5.38
N SER A 155 -18.50 1.70 6.05
CA SER A 155 -17.23 2.42 6.02
C SER A 155 -16.22 1.79 6.98
N ALA A 156 -14.92 1.93 6.73
CA ALA A 156 -13.87 1.40 7.60
C ALA A 156 -12.58 2.22 7.54
N ASP A 157 -11.74 2.07 8.53
CA ASP A 157 -10.33 2.38 8.42
C ASP A 157 -9.67 1.20 7.67
N PHE A 158 -9.01 1.52 6.57
CA PHE A 158 -8.33 0.58 5.69
C PHE A 158 -6.83 0.71 5.88
N GLY A 159 -6.22 -0.32 6.43
CA GLY A 159 -4.78 -0.45 6.62
C GLY A 159 -4.14 -1.27 5.50
N VAL A 160 -3.00 -0.81 4.98
CA VAL A 160 -2.19 -1.56 4.04
C VAL A 160 -0.72 -1.44 4.40
N VAL A 161 0.00 -2.56 4.40
CA VAL A 161 1.45 -2.59 4.53
C VAL A 161 2.04 -3.02 3.20
N ALA A 162 2.86 -2.14 2.63
CA ALA A 162 3.62 -2.40 1.41
C ALA A 162 5.12 -2.55 1.75
N LYS A 163 5.74 -3.62 1.27
CA LYS A 163 7.18 -3.87 1.34
C LYS A 163 7.83 -3.48 0.03
N ILE A 164 8.85 -2.65 0.09
CA ILE A 164 9.61 -2.17 -1.05
C ILE A 164 11.04 -2.70 -0.93
N ASP A 165 11.47 -3.49 -1.90
CA ASP A 165 12.86 -3.98 -1.96
C ASP A 165 13.76 -2.89 -2.56
N LEU A 166 14.66 -2.36 -1.73
CA LEU A 166 15.64 -1.35 -2.09
C LEU A 166 17.04 -1.93 -2.35
N THR A 167 17.21 -3.25 -2.32
CA THR A 167 18.51 -3.93 -2.41
C THR A 167 19.25 -3.55 -3.69
N LEU A 168 18.59 -3.62 -4.84
CA LEU A 168 19.19 -3.24 -6.14
C LEU A 168 19.51 -1.75 -6.19
N PHE A 169 18.63 -0.90 -5.66
CA PHE A 169 18.88 0.53 -5.55
C PHE A 169 20.12 0.83 -4.70
N LYS A 170 20.20 0.19 -3.53
CA LYS A 170 21.30 0.33 -2.58
C LYS A 170 22.63 -0.22 -3.14
N ALA A 171 22.59 -1.32 -3.91
CA ALA A 171 23.79 -1.92 -4.50
C ALA A 171 24.56 -0.94 -5.39
N ASP A 172 23.82 -0.17 -6.19
CA ASP A 172 24.38 0.76 -7.17
C ASP A 172 24.79 2.12 -6.59
N MET A 173 24.55 2.38 -5.29
CA MET A 173 25.00 3.61 -4.65
C MET A 173 26.51 3.56 -4.43
N GLY A 174 27.26 3.92 -5.47
CA GLY A 174 28.71 4.07 -5.47
C GLY A 174 29.14 5.54 -5.54
N GLY A 175 30.37 5.80 -5.15
CA GLY A 175 30.98 7.14 -5.24
C GLY A 175 30.65 8.08 -4.06
N PHE A 176 31.33 9.23 -4.03
CA PHE A 176 31.10 10.27 -3.03
C PHE A 176 29.91 11.15 -3.45
N PRO A 177 28.96 11.50 -2.55
CA PRO A 177 28.91 11.20 -1.11
C PRO A 177 28.12 9.92 -0.76
N TYR A 178 27.49 9.25 -1.72
CA TYR A 178 26.47 8.20 -1.52
C TYR A 178 26.95 7.00 -0.71
N LYS A 179 28.22 6.61 -0.83
CA LYS A 179 28.79 5.49 -0.08
C LYS A 179 28.65 5.63 1.45
N TYR A 180 28.60 6.87 1.96
CA TYR A 180 28.48 7.12 3.41
C TYR A 180 27.05 6.98 3.91
N PHE A 181 26.06 7.13 3.02
CA PHE A 181 24.63 7.09 3.36
C PHE A 181 24.00 5.73 3.11
N LYS A 182 24.64 4.91 2.30
CA LYS A 182 24.20 3.54 2.00
C LYS A 182 23.81 2.75 3.26
N LYS A 183 24.50 2.94 4.37
CA LYS A 183 24.20 2.29 5.66
C LYS A 183 22.89 2.72 6.32
N TYR A 184 22.33 3.87 5.92
CA TYR A 184 21.07 4.38 6.45
C TYR A 184 19.86 4.03 5.57
N ILE A 185 20.10 3.44 4.41
CA ILE A 185 19.04 2.95 3.53
C ILE A 185 18.78 1.50 3.92
N PRO A 186 17.55 1.16 4.35
CA PRO A 186 17.19 -0.23 4.62
C PRO A 186 17.21 -1.05 3.34
N ASP A 187 17.42 -2.36 3.43
CA ASP A 187 17.26 -3.27 2.29
C ASP A 187 15.79 -3.40 1.91
N ASN A 188 14.93 -3.45 2.92
CA ASN A 188 13.48 -3.43 2.75
C ASN A 188 12.88 -2.23 3.48
N LEU A 189 12.04 -1.48 2.76
CA LEU A 189 11.25 -0.39 3.32
C LEU A 189 9.79 -0.84 3.43
N TYR A 190 9.28 -0.89 4.65
CA TYR A 190 7.88 -1.15 4.93
C TYR A 190 7.16 0.19 5.10
N VAL A 191 6.12 0.37 4.31
CA VAL A 191 5.24 1.54 4.35
C VAL A 191 3.89 1.07 4.85
N SER A 192 3.53 1.42 6.09
CA SER A 192 2.22 1.11 6.65
C SER A 192 1.35 2.35 6.55
N SER A 193 0.32 2.28 5.74
CA SER A 193 -0.62 3.35 5.44
C SER A 193 -1.99 2.98 5.96
N THR A 194 -2.60 3.84 6.78
CA THR A 194 -4.01 3.73 7.17
C THR A 194 -4.77 4.93 6.65
N VAL A 195 -5.86 4.68 5.98
CA VAL A 195 -6.79 5.69 5.47
C VAL A 195 -8.21 5.35 5.90
N ARG A 196 -9.03 6.37 6.10
CA ARG A 196 -10.46 6.18 6.27
C ARG A 196 -11.12 6.08 4.92
N VAL A 197 -11.92 5.04 4.70
CA VAL A 197 -12.79 4.87 3.55
C VAL A 197 -14.22 5.10 3.99
N ASP A 198 -14.78 6.26 3.66
CA ASP A 198 -16.15 6.59 3.98
C ASP A 198 -17.04 6.40 2.77
N LYS A 199 -18.01 5.49 2.88
CA LYS A 199 -19.03 5.33 1.87
C LYS A 199 -19.95 6.54 1.87
N THR A 200 -20.14 7.15 0.71
CA THR A 200 -21.02 8.30 0.54
C THR A 200 -22.48 7.89 0.33
N GLU A 201 -22.69 6.65 -0.13
CA GLU A 201 -23.99 6.03 -0.36
C GLU A 201 -24.02 4.66 0.30
N LYS A 202 -25.16 4.29 0.90
CA LYS A 202 -25.33 2.97 1.52
C LYS A 202 -25.19 1.87 0.47
N ASP A 203 -25.85 2.07 -0.67
CA ASP A 203 -25.90 1.14 -1.79
C ASP A 203 -25.18 1.79 -2.98
N GLY A 204 -24.00 1.25 -3.35
CA GLY A 204 -23.20 1.82 -4.42
C GLY A 204 -21.70 1.65 -4.22
N PHE A 205 -20.96 2.22 -5.16
CA PHE A 205 -19.49 2.19 -5.19
C PHE A 205 -18.85 3.57 -4.90
N SER A 206 -19.67 4.54 -4.46
CA SER A 206 -19.21 5.89 -4.16
C SER A 206 -18.57 5.94 -2.77
N TYR A 207 -17.37 6.49 -2.69
CA TYR A 207 -16.61 6.64 -1.43
C TYR A 207 -15.66 7.83 -1.47
N THR A 208 -15.28 8.28 -0.28
CA THR A 208 -14.17 9.21 -0.08
C THR A 208 -13.05 8.55 0.72
N VAL A 209 -11.84 9.03 0.54
CA VAL A 209 -10.66 8.56 1.26
C VAL A 209 -10.05 9.73 2.01
N THR A 210 -9.77 9.55 3.30
CA THR A 210 -9.10 10.56 4.13
C THR A 210 -7.92 9.97 4.88
N HIS A 211 -6.93 10.80 5.16
CA HIS A 211 -5.74 10.40 5.89
C HIS A 211 -6.02 10.00 7.34
N LYS A 212 -5.36 8.96 7.82
CA LYS A 212 -5.33 8.55 9.23
C LYS A 212 -3.90 8.51 9.76
N SER A 213 -3.07 7.61 9.27
CA SER A 213 -1.69 7.47 9.73
C SER A 213 -0.77 6.90 8.67
N LEU A 214 0.51 7.24 8.77
CA LEU A 214 1.60 6.66 7.99
C LEU A 214 2.75 6.32 8.92
N THR A 215 3.28 5.11 8.80
CA THR A 215 4.53 4.73 9.47
C THR A 215 5.51 4.13 8.47
N LEU A 216 6.81 4.27 8.75
CA LEU A 216 7.89 3.72 7.94
C LEU A 216 8.78 2.82 8.79
N ASN A 217 8.92 1.55 8.45
CA ASN A 217 9.70 0.58 9.21
C ASN A 217 9.36 0.65 10.72
N ASN A 218 10.38 0.98 11.54
CA ASN A 218 10.26 1.06 13.00
C ASN A 218 9.96 2.49 13.50
N LEU A 219 9.63 3.44 12.61
CA LEU A 219 9.26 4.79 13.02
C LEU A 219 7.80 4.83 13.45
N SER A 220 7.51 5.58 14.51
CA SER A 220 6.14 5.93 14.86
C SER A 220 5.50 6.85 13.81
N ALA A 221 4.18 7.04 13.86
CA ALA A 221 3.49 7.98 12.97
C ALA A 221 4.02 9.42 13.17
N ASP A 222 4.25 9.84 14.42
CA ASP A 222 4.78 11.16 14.75
C ASP A 222 6.21 11.35 14.23
N ASP A 223 7.09 10.35 14.43
CA ASP A 223 8.45 10.42 13.92
C ASP A 223 8.50 10.38 12.39
N THR A 224 7.60 9.65 11.76
CA THR A 224 7.43 9.63 10.30
C THR A 224 7.00 11.00 9.81
N ALA A 225 5.96 11.59 10.41
CA ALA A 225 5.48 12.94 10.05
C ALA A 225 6.56 14.00 10.24
N ASP A 226 7.30 13.95 11.36
CA ASP A 226 8.38 14.87 11.67
C ASP A 226 9.55 14.74 10.68
N LEU A 227 9.93 13.52 10.33
CA LEU A 227 10.93 13.25 9.29
C LEU A 227 10.50 13.89 7.95
N PHE A 228 9.26 13.67 7.51
CA PHE A 228 8.73 14.26 6.28
C PHE A 228 8.69 15.79 6.34
N ASN A 229 8.25 16.38 7.44
CA ASN A 229 8.22 17.85 7.62
C ASN A 229 9.63 18.44 7.51
N THR A 230 10.59 17.82 8.19
CA THR A 230 11.99 18.21 8.14
C THR A 230 12.52 18.19 6.70
N LEU A 231 12.24 17.12 5.98
CA LEU A 231 12.73 16.92 4.62
C LEU A 231 11.98 17.81 3.63
N ASN A 232 10.68 18.01 3.80
CA ASN A 232 9.89 18.90 2.96
C ASN A 232 10.32 20.37 3.07
N ALA A 233 10.80 20.79 4.24
CA ALA A 233 11.33 22.14 4.42
C ALA A 233 12.50 22.44 3.45
N VAL A 234 13.34 21.44 3.18
CA VAL A 234 14.53 21.57 2.31
C VAL A 234 14.23 21.18 0.88
N LEU A 235 13.53 20.06 0.67
CA LEU A 235 13.46 19.37 -0.63
C LEU A 235 12.13 19.55 -1.35
N LYS A 236 11.11 20.10 -0.69
CA LYS A 236 9.76 20.31 -1.25
C LYS A 236 9.10 19.02 -1.75
N ILE A 237 9.25 17.94 -1.00
CA ILE A 237 8.88 16.58 -1.40
C ILE A 237 7.43 16.18 -1.08
N GLY A 238 6.73 17.04 -0.34
CA GLY A 238 5.40 16.74 0.21
C GLY A 238 5.45 16.27 1.65
N THR A 239 4.28 16.05 2.22
CA THR A 239 4.10 15.66 3.63
C THR A 239 3.88 14.15 3.77
N ALA A 240 3.99 13.61 4.98
CA ALA A 240 3.59 12.24 5.29
C ALA A 240 2.13 11.98 4.91
N GLU A 241 1.25 12.96 5.12
CA GLU A 241 -0.16 12.89 4.71
C GLU A 241 -0.31 12.70 3.20
N ASN A 242 0.45 13.46 2.37
CA ASN A 242 0.41 13.31 0.92
C ASN A 242 0.83 11.89 0.50
N LEU A 243 1.89 11.34 1.11
CA LEU A 243 2.32 9.97 0.84
C LEU A 243 1.28 8.96 1.27
N ASN A 244 0.72 9.12 2.49
CA ASN A 244 -0.32 8.25 3.01
C ASN A 244 -1.52 8.20 2.06
N MET A 245 -2.01 9.38 1.65
CA MET A 245 -3.12 9.49 0.71
C MET A 245 -2.83 8.81 -0.64
N GLN A 246 -1.60 8.89 -1.12
CA GLN A 246 -1.22 8.24 -2.38
C GLN A 246 -1.18 6.72 -2.23
N VAL A 247 -0.53 6.19 -1.19
CA VAL A 247 -0.43 4.74 -0.95
C VAL A 247 -1.81 4.16 -0.62
N GLY A 248 -2.52 4.75 0.32
CA GLY A 248 -3.85 4.31 0.73
C GLY A 248 -4.87 4.37 -0.42
N SER A 249 -4.92 5.48 -1.15
CA SER A 249 -5.84 5.62 -2.30
C SER A 249 -5.51 4.63 -3.43
N MET A 250 -4.23 4.30 -3.64
CA MET A 250 -3.88 3.27 -4.63
C MET A 250 -4.41 1.89 -4.23
N ALA A 251 -4.22 1.49 -2.98
CA ALA A 251 -4.69 0.21 -2.48
C ALA A 251 -6.24 0.14 -2.49
N VAL A 252 -6.90 1.20 -2.03
CA VAL A 252 -8.36 1.33 -2.07
C VAL A 252 -8.88 1.31 -3.51
N ASN A 253 -8.23 2.01 -4.44
CA ASN A 253 -8.62 2.00 -5.85
C ASN A 253 -8.40 0.64 -6.51
N ALA A 254 -7.35 -0.10 -6.16
CA ALA A 254 -7.16 -1.47 -6.66
C ALA A 254 -8.29 -2.40 -6.17
N LEU A 255 -8.70 -2.25 -4.92
CA LEU A 255 -9.74 -3.07 -4.32
C LEU A 255 -11.15 -2.65 -4.75
N ILE A 256 -11.50 -1.37 -4.61
CA ILE A 256 -12.84 -0.86 -4.87
C ILE A 256 -12.92 -0.31 -6.30
N GLY A 257 -12.12 0.70 -6.59
CA GLY A 257 -12.11 1.37 -7.89
C GLY A 257 -13.25 2.36 -8.12
N ARG A 258 -13.23 2.96 -9.30
CA ARG A 258 -14.25 3.91 -9.80
C ARG A 258 -14.42 3.72 -11.30
N GLU A 259 -15.35 4.43 -11.89
CA GLU A 259 -15.65 4.35 -13.33
C GLU A 259 -14.41 4.62 -14.20
N GLU A 260 -13.65 5.68 -13.86
CA GLU A 260 -12.46 6.07 -14.63
C GLU A 260 -11.25 5.14 -14.40
N ASN A 261 -11.27 4.39 -13.29
CA ASN A 261 -10.21 3.44 -12.92
C ASN A 261 -10.81 2.26 -12.15
N PRO A 262 -11.41 1.29 -12.84
CA PRO A 262 -12.08 0.16 -12.21
C PRO A 262 -11.12 -0.67 -11.37
N GLY A 263 -11.47 -0.87 -10.10
CA GLY A 263 -10.84 -1.84 -9.21
C GLY A 263 -11.61 -3.16 -9.22
N PHE A 264 -11.23 -4.05 -8.31
CA PHE A 264 -11.86 -5.36 -8.21
C PHE A 264 -13.39 -5.26 -8.03
N ALA A 265 -13.87 -4.54 -7.01
CA ALA A 265 -15.30 -4.47 -6.71
C ALA A 265 -16.10 -3.73 -7.79
N TYR A 266 -15.57 -2.62 -8.32
CA TYR A 266 -16.26 -1.87 -9.37
C TYR A 266 -16.41 -2.69 -10.65
N SER A 267 -15.41 -3.50 -10.99
CA SER A 267 -15.47 -4.40 -12.16
C SER A 267 -16.58 -5.43 -12.05
N MET A 268 -16.98 -5.80 -10.82
CA MET A 268 -18.10 -6.72 -10.59
C MET A 268 -19.48 -6.12 -10.94
N LYS A 269 -19.59 -4.80 -11.19
CA LYS A 269 -20.82 -4.19 -11.72
C LYS A 269 -21.25 -4.81 -13.04
N ALA A 270 -20.30 -5.22 -13.88
CA ALA A 270 -20.58 -5.85 -15.16
C ALA A 270 -21.39 -7.15 -15.02
N ILE A 271 -21.35 -7.78 -13.86
CA ILE A 271 -22.02 -9.05 -13.57
C ILE A 271 -23.11 -8.91 -12.49
N GLY A 272 -23.53 -7.67 -12.20
CA GLY A 272 -24.69 -7.37 -11.35
C GLY A 272 -24.40 -7.01 -9.91
N ALA A 273 -23.12 -6.83 -9.52
CA ALA A 273 -22.82 -6.27 -8.21
C ALA A 273 -23.28 -4.81 -8.13
N THR A 274 -23.94 -4.45 -7.03
CA THR A 274 -24.55 -3.13 -6.85
C THR A 274 -23.86 -2.28 -5.82
N TYR A 275 -23.17 -2.89 -4.84
CA TYR A 275 -22.44 -2.17 -3.81
C TYR A 275 -21.31 -3.00 -3.18
N PHE A 276 -20.44 -2.32 -2.46
CA PHE A 276 -19.47 -2.92 -1.55
C PHE A 276 -19.73 -2.47 -0.12
N LYS A 277 -19.20 -3.19 0.85
CA LYS A 277 -19.13 -2.77 2.26
C LYS A 277 -17.97 -3.46 2.97
N PHE A 278 -17.50 -2.83 4.05
CA PHE A 278 -16.73 -3.51 5.08
C PHE A 278 -17.70 -3.99 6.16
N ALA A 279 -17.50 -5.17 6.69
CA ALA A 279 -18.37 -5.72 7.72
C ALA A 279 -17.60 -6.69 8.63
N THR A 280 -17.98 -6.73 9.90
CA THR A 280 -17.55 -7.78 10.84
C THR A 280 -18.62 -8.87 10.84
N ALA A 281 -18.25 -10.06 10.39
CA ALA A 281 -19.14 -11.21 10.35
C ALA A 281 -18.50 -12.37 11.15
N SER A 282 -19.24 -12.92 12.11
CA SER A 282 -18.77 -14.03 12.96
C SER A 282 -17.42 -13.74 13.67
N GLY A 283 -17.17 -12.46 14.02
CA GLY A 283 -15.94 -12.04 14.70
C GLY A 283 -14.72 -11.86 13.78
N ALA A 284 -14.89 -11.91 12.46
CA ALA A 284 -13.85 -11.62 11.47
C ALA A 284 -14.28 -10.45 10.59
N ASP A 285 -13.32 -9.58 10.30
CA ASP A 285 -13.52 -8.44 9.42
C ASP A 285 -13.34 -8.86 7.96
N SER A 286 -14.24 -8.36 7.11
CA SER A 286 -14.35 -8.77 5.72
C SER A 286 -14.68 -7.61 4.80
N PHE A 287 -14.14 -7.67 3.60
CA PHE A 287 -14.56 -6.87 2.46
C PHE A 287 -15.60 -7.63 1.66
N ILE A 288 -16.74 -7.01 1.40
CA ILE A 288 -17.90 -7.66 0.82
C ILE A 288 -18.35 -6.92 -0.44
N VAL A 289 -18.54 -7.67 -1.52
CA VAL A 289 -19.18 -7.19 -2.77
C VAL A 289 -20.53 -7.87 -2.91
N CYS A 290 -21.59 -7.10 -2.97
CA CYS A 290 -22.98 -7.58 -2.91
C CYS A 290 -23.78 -7.25 -4.16
N ASN A 291 -24.79 -8.11 -4.43
CA ASN A 291 -25.94 -7.80 -5.25
C ASN A 291 -27.14 -7.46 -4.35
N GLU A 292 -27.95 -6.47 -4.70
CA GLU A 292 -29.18 -6.07 -3.95
C GLU A 292 -30.15 -7.22 -3.67
N LYS A 293 -30.11 -8.29 -4.46
CA LYS A 293 -30.98 -9.46 -4.29
C LYS A 293 -30.51 -10.46 -3.23
N SER A 294 -29.39 -10.20 -2.57
CA SER A 294 -28.75 -11.10 -1.59
C SER A 294 -29.02 -10.68 -0.12
N VAL A 295 -30.02 -9.82 0.13
CA VAL A 295 -30.41 -9.38 1.49
C VAL A 295 -31.67 -10.11 1.93
#